data_e90b90c9b4e5fe0387cb42443034030c
#
_entry.id   e90b90c9b4e5fe0387cb42443034030c
#
_cell.length_a   1.000
_cell.length_b   1.000
_cell.length_c   1.000
_cell.angle_alpha   90.00
_cell.angle_beta   90.00
_cell.angle_gamma   90.00
#
_symmetry.space_group_name_H-M   'P 1'
#
loop_
_entity.id
_entity.type
_entity.pdbx_description
1 polymer ?
#
loop_
_entity_poly.entity_id
_entity_poly.type
_entity_poly.pdbx_seq_one_letter_code
_entity_poly.pdbx_strand_id
1 'polypeptide(L)'
;YFRNVLPRSPVPVLLMHQTSPASFGIAAQPAAEPEVLGEVTSMDNVFGYVTDHDMRFEARVRRYVPQQKRFWICNGSMILSGTLIGCNGTTTAFSNIWPSALKELLDLGMAGQFNEGQALQEQVRLIDEIMLPYLAAGIKACLKLMGFQGMNPRQPARTMPPDKLKQLETVMREAGLI
;
A
#
# COMPACT_ATOMS: atom_id res chain seq x y z
N TYR A 1 -7.19 19.99 -15.00
CA TYR A 1 -5.91 19.32 -15.22
C TYR A 1 -6.11 17.92 -15.79
N PHE A 2 -6.71 16.99 -15.07
CA PHE A 2 -6.83 15.58 -15.47
C PHE A 2 -7.52 15.37 -16.82
N ARG A 3 -8.62 16.07 -17.11
CA ARG A 3 -9.32 15.99 -18.42
C ARG A 3 -8.43 16.33 -19.61
N ASN A 4 -7.39 17.14 -19.41
CA ASN A 4 -6.48 17.55 -20.49
C ASN A 4 -5.23 16.68 -20.59
N VAL A 5 -4.82 16.03 -19.51
CA VAL A 5 -3.56 15.27 -19.43
C VAL A 5 -3.78 13.78 -19.62
N LEU A 6 -4.76 13.20 -18.94
CA LEU A 6 -4.97 11.74 -18.97
C LEU A 6 -5.29 11.21 -20.39
N PRO A 7 -6.14 11.85 -21.22
CA PRO A 7 -6.41 11.34 -22.56
C PRO A 7 -5.20 11.30 -23.49
N ARG A 8 -4.13 12.02 -23.14
CA ARG A 8 -2.88 12.04 -23.92
C ARG A 8 -1.87 10.99 -23.49
N SER A 9 -2.13 10.25 -22.41
CA SER A 9 -1.26 9.18 -21.97
C SER A 9 -1.35 8.01 -22.99
N PRO A 10 -0.22 7.53 -23.52
CA PRO A 10 -0.20 6.37 -24.41
C PRO A 10 -0.38 5.04 -23.68
N VAL A 11 -0.44 5.06 -22.37
CA VAL A 11 -0.58 3.87 -21.50
C VAL A 11 -1.71 4.08 -20.49
N PRO A 12 -2.32 2.98 -20.00
CA PRO A 12 -3.31 3.06 -18.94
C PRO A 12 -2.72 3.72 -17.68
N VAL A 13 -3.52 4.54 -17.01
CA VAL A 13 -3.12 5.29 -15.82
C VAL A 13 -3.79 4.72 -14.59
N LEU A 14 -3.02 4.51 -13.53
CA LEU A 14 -3.51 4.20 -12.20
C LEU A 14 -3.46 5.48 -11.36
N LEU A 15 -4.61 5.92 -10.88
CA LEU A 15 -4.73 7.12 -10.06
C LEU A 15 -4.40 6.79 -8.62
N MET A 16 -3.39 7.41 -8.05
CA MET A 16 -3.09 7.30 -6.63
C MET A 16 -3.44 8.61 -5.92
N HIS A 17 -4.32 8.52 -4.94
CA HIS A 17 -4.66 9.64 -4.06
C HIS A 17 -3.89 9.51 -2.75
N GLN A 18 -2.87 10.31 -2.59
CA GLN A 18 -2.03 10.31 -1.41
C GLN A 18 -2.09 11.67 -0.72
N THR A 19 -2.45 11.67 0.54
CA THR A 19 -2.64 12.88 1.35
C THR A 19 -1.56 13.10 2.39
N SER A 20 -0.59 12.20 2.49
CA SER A 20 0.50 12.31 3.48
C SER A 20 1.44 13.47 3.13
N PRO A 21 1.53 14.51 3.96
CA PRO A 21 2.46 15.63 3.73
C PRO A 21 3.91 15.18 3.70
N ALA A 22 4.26 14.14 4.46
CA ALA A 22 5.61 13.61 4.55
C ALA A 22 6.14 13.05 3.23
N SER A 23 5.25 12.60 2.34
CA SER A 23 5.63 12.01 1.06
C SER A 23 6.09 13.05 0.03
N PHE A 24 5.64 14.30 0.15
CA PHE A 24 5.89 15.33 -0.87
C PHE A 24 6.52 16.63 -0.34
N GLY A 25 6.77 16.72 0.96
CA GLY A 25 7.33 17.93 1.57
C GLY A 25 6.45 19.18 1.48
N ILE A 26 5.17 19.01 1.14
CA ILE A 26 4.16 20.08 1.05
C ILE A 26 3.22 20.03 2.26
N ALA A 27 2.66 21.18 2.61
CA ALA A 27 1.61 21.24 3.62
C ALA A 27 0.44 20.31 3.22
N ALA A 28 -0.16 19.66 4.22
CA ALA A 28 -1.30 18.80 3.99
C ALA A 28 -2.36 19.54 3.17
N GLN A 29 -2.66 19.01 1.99
CA GLN A 29 -3.76 19.51 1.17
C GLN A 29 -5.05 18.81 1.63
N PRO A 30 -6.21 19.49 1.55
CA PRO A 30 -7.48 18.80 1.70
C PRO A 30 -7.57 17.64 0.71
N ALA A 31 -8.11 16.53 1.17
CA ALA A 31 -8.43 15.43 0.26
C ALA A 31 -9.38 15.93 -0.84
N ALA A 32 -9.18 15.48 -2.08
CA ALA A 32 -10.16 15.73 -3.11
C ALA A 32 -11.50 15.08 -2.74
N GLU A 33 -12.62 15.70 -3.10
CA GLU A 33 -13.94 15.13 -2.81
C GLU A 33 -14.10 13.76 -3.48
N PRO A 34 -14.78 12.79 -2.83
CA PRO A 34 -14.97 11.45 -3.36
C PRO A 34 -15.59 11.42 -4.77
N GLU A 35 -16.52 12.32 -5.04
CA GLU A 35 -17.17 12.48 -6.34
C GLU A 35 -16.16 12.83 -7.44
N VAL A 36 -15.25 13.74 -7.14
CA VAL A 36 -14.19 14.18 -8.09
C VAL A 36 -13.23 13.03 -8.37
N LEU A 37 -12.85 12.26 -7.35
CA LEU A 37 -12.00 11.07 -7.51
C LEU A 37 -12.69 10.01 -8.37
N GLY A 38 -13.97 9.80 -8.18
CA GLY A 38 -14.80 8.91 -8.99
C GLY A 38 -14.89 9.38 -10.44
N GLU A 39 -15.11 10.68 -10.67
CA GLU A 39 -15.14 11.27 -12.02
C GLU A 39 -13.83 11.04 -12.76
N VAL A 40 -12.69 11.34 -12.13
CA VAL A 40 -11.36 11.13 -12.74
C VAL A 40 -11.10 9.64 -13.00
N THR A 41 -11.47 8.77 -12.06
CA THR A 41 -11.27 7.32 -12.21
C THR A 41 -12.15 6.73 -13.32
N SER A 42 -13.29 7.36 -13.61
CA SER A 42 -14.22 6.91 -14.67
C SER A 42 -13.69 7.18 -16.09
N MET A 43 -12.65 7.98 -16.26
CA MET A 43 -12.07 8.28 -17.59
C MET A 43 -11.55 7.00 -18.27
N ASP A 44 -11.68 6.90 -19.60
CA ASP A 44 -11.43 5.67 -20.35
C ASP A 44 -10.04 5.08 -20.14
N ASN A 45 -9.01 5.92 -20.17
CA ASN A 45 -7.62 5.49 -20.00
C ASN A 45 -7.17 5.37 -18.53
N VAL A 46 -8.06 5.64 -17.56
CA VAL A 46 -7.79 5.38 -16.16
C VAL A 46 -8.15 3.93 -15.84
N PHE A 47 -7.15 3.15 -15.49
CA PHE A 47 -7.25 1.73 -15.18
C PHE A 47 -7.91 1.47 -13.81
N GLY A 48 -7.65 2.35 -12.83
CA GLY A 48 -8.18 2.21 -11.49
C GLY A 48 -7.68 3.29 -10.53
N TYR A 49 -8.02 3.07 -9.29
CA TYR A 49 -7.71 3.94 -8.15
C TYR A 49 -6.93 3.18 -7.07
N VAL A 50 -5.93 3.82 -6.49
CA VAL A 50 -5.15 3.31 -5.35
C VAL A 50 -5.47 4.15 -4.12
N THR A 51 -5.90 3.48 -3.06
CA THR A 51 -6.19 4.13 -1.78
C THR A 51 -4.93 4.26 -0.93
N ASP A 52 -4.75 5.39 -0.29
CA ASP A 52 -3.71 5.63 0.73
C ASP A 52 -4.18 6.65 1.77
N HIS A 53 -5.47 6.67 2.02
CA HIS A 53 -6.12 7.50 3.03
C HIS A 53 -6.77 6.64 4.12
N ASP A 54 -7.50 7.26 5.04
CA ASP A 54 -8.25 6.51 6.03
C ASP A 54 -9.42 5.72 5.39
N MET A 55 -9.71 4.56 5.97
CA MET A 55 -10.71 3.61 5.46
C MET A 55 -12.12 4.21 5.37
N ARG A 56 -12.46 5.15 6.24
CA ARG A 56 -13.77 5.81 6.24
C ARG A 56 -13.94 6.71 5.01
N PHE A 57 -12.89 7.44 4.66
CA PHE A 57 -12.85 8.25 3.46
C PHE A 57 -12.91 7.37 2.21
N GLU A 58 -12.06 6.34 2.16
CA GLU A 58 -11.95 5.45 1.02
C GLU A 58 -13.23 4.63 0.76
N ALA A 59 -13.96 4.26 1.80
CA ALA A 59 -15.27 3.63 1.66
C ALA A 59 -16.31 4.56 0.97
N ARG A 60 -16.17 5.88 1.14
CA ARG A 60 -16.97 6.88 0.41
C ARG A 60 -16.54 6.97 -1.05
N VAL A 61 -15.23 7.03 -1.31
CA VAL A 61 -14.67 7.07 -2.68
C VAL A 61 -15.13 5.85 -3.48
N ARG A 62 -15.15 4.66 -2.86
CA ARG A 62 -15.58 3.41 -3.53
C ARG A 62 -16.96 3.50 -4.18
N ARG A 63 -17.88 4.29 -3.63
CA ARG A 63 -19.23 4.48 -4.17
C ARG A 63 -19.24 5.15 -5.54
N TYR A 64 -18.22 5.95 -5.84
CA TYR A 64 -18.09 6.73 -7.08
C TYR A 64 -17.14 6.09 -8.09
N VAL A 65 -16.26 5.17 -7.65
CA VAL A 65 -15.38 4.42 -8.54
C VAL A 65 -16.16 3.31 -9.22
N PRO A 66 -16.20 3.26 -10.58
CA PRO A 66 -16.93 2.23 -11.31
C PRO A 66 -16.48 0.82 -10.92
N GLN A 67 -17.41 -0.14 -10.83
CA GLN A 67 -17.15 -1.50 -10.37
C GLN A 67 -16.12 -2.26 -11.23
N GLN A 68 -16.08 -1.97 -12.52
CA GLN A 68 -15.12 -2.57 -13.46
C GLN A 68 -13.70 -2.01 -13.34
N LYS A 69 -13.52 -0.89 -12.66
CA LYS A 69 -12.19 -0.30 -12.42
C LYS A 69 -11.50 -0.98 -11.25
N ARG A 70 -10.19 -1.00 -11.27
CA ARG A 70 -9.40 -1.48 -10.12
C ARG A 70 -9.53 -0.50 -8.95
N PHE A 71 -9.70 -1.06 -7.77
CA PHE A 71 -9.73 -0.30 -6.52
C PHE A 71 -8.75 -0.99 -5.57
N TRP A 72 -7.53 -0.47 -5.51
CA TRP A 72 -6.42 -1.13 -4.83
C TRP A 72 -6.06 -0.42 -3.52
N ILE A 73 -5.61 -1.21 -2.54
CA ILE A 73 -5.10 -0.68 -1.28
C ILE A 73 -3.58 -0.58 -1.30
N CYS A 74 -3.04 0.56 -0.81
CA CYS A 74 -1.60 0.83 -0.70
C CYS A 74 -1.05 0.62 0.72
N ASN A 75 -1.70 -0.18 1.55
CA ASN A 75 -1.29 -0.39 2.94
C ASN A 75 -1.26 -1.89 3.26
N GLY A 76 -0.03 -2.43 3.52
CA GLY A 76 0.18 -3.84 3.85
C GLY A 76 -0.51 -4.27 5.14
N SER A 77 -0.57 -3.37 6.12
CA SER A 77 -1.21 -3.61 7.42
C SER A 77 -2.74 -3.70 7.36
N MET A 78 -3.36 -3.39 6.22
CA MET A 78 -4.82 -3.26 6.10
C MET A 78 -5.41 -4.02 4.91
N ILE A 79 -4.78 -5.08 4.42
CA ILE A 79 -5.24 -5.81 3.23
C ILE A 79 -6.64 -6.39 3.46
N LEU A 80 -6.85 -7.15 4.55
CA LEU A 80 -8.15 -7.75 4.86
C LEU A 80 -9.25 -6.69 5.01
N SER A 81 -8.99 -5.64 5.79
CA SER A 81 -9.97 -4.56 5.97
C SER A 81 -10.23 -3.77 4.68
N GLY A 82 -9.22 -3.66 3.79
CA GLY A 82 -9.38 -3.08 2.47
C GLY A 82 -10.40 -3.82 1.61
N THR A 83 -10.47 -5.14 1.69
CA THR A 83 -11.48 -5.91 0.93
C THR A 83 -12.90 -5.65 1.41
N LEU A 84 -13.11 -5.34 2.69
CA LEU A 84 -14.44 -4.96 3.23
C LEU A 84 -15.02 -3.70 2.58
N ILE A 85 -14.17 -2.78 2.15
CA ILE A 85 -14.61 -1.59 1.41
C ILE A 85 -14.54 -1.78 -0.11
N GLY A 86 -14.28 -3.01 -0.59
CA GLY A 86 -14.31 -3.36 -2.00
C GLY A 86 -12.96 -3.21 -2.71
N CYS A 87 -11.84 -3.20 -1.99
CA CYS A 87 -10.53 -3.34 -2.62
C CYS A 87 -10.39 -4.73 -3.28
N ASN A 88 -9.93 -4.75 -4.51
CA ASN A 88 -9.76 -5.96 -5.34
C ASN A 88 -8.31 -6.15 -5.80
N GLY A 89 -7.37 -5.55 -5.11
CA GLY A 89 -5.93 -5.65 -5.36
C GLY A 89 -5.14 -4.80 -4.39
N THR A 90 -3.84 -4.90 -4.49
CA THR A 90 -2.92 -4.12 -3.67
C THR A 90 -1.71 -3.65 -4.46
N THR A 91 -1.17 -2.50 -4.08
CA THR A 91 0.14 -2.00 -4.47
C THR A 91 0.79 -1.35 -3.25
N THR A 92 1.72 -2.02 -2.63
CA THR A 92 2.39 -1.55 -1.42
C THR A 92 3.88 -1.85 -1.48
N ALA A 93 4.67 -1.03 -0.80
CA ALA A 93 6.10 -1.26 -0.65
C ALA A 93 6.41 -2.62 -0.01
N PHE A 94 5.53 -3.13 0.84
CA PHE A 94 5.65 -4.43 1.49
C PHE A 94 5.65 -5.61 0.50
N SER A 95 5.09 -5.44 -0.72
CA SER A 95 5.13 -6.48 -1.77
C SER A 95 6.54 -6.83 -2.24
N ASN A 96 7.55 -6.01 -1.94
CA ASN A 96 8.95 -6.36 -2.18
C ASN A 96 9.50 -7.40 -1.19
N ILE A 97 8.82 -7.58 -0.05
CA ILE A 97 9.28 -8.41 1.07
C ILE A 97 8.51 -9.73 1.08
N TRP A 98 7.19 -9.65 1.09
CA TRP A 98 6.35 -10.85 1.22
C TRP A 98 5.12 -10.80 0.29
N PRO A 99 5.31 -10.86 -1.04
CA PRO A 99 4.20 -10.76 -1.99
C PRO A 99 3.17 -11.89 -1.88
N SER A 100 3.60 -13.11 -1.52
CA SER A 100 2.70 -14.25 -1.36
C SER A 100 1.71 -14.06 -0.20
N ALA A 101 2.16 -13.51 0.93
CA ALA A 101 1.28 -13.20 2.06
C ALA A 101 0.21 -12.17 1.68
N LEU A 102 0.61 -11.12 0.95
CA LEU A 102 -0.34 -10.10 0.51
C LEU A 102 -1.38 -10.65 -0.46
N LYS A 103 -0.95 -11.56 -1.35
CA LYS A 103 -1.87 -12.24 -2.26
C LYS A 103 -2.85 -13.13 -1.50
N GLU A 104 -2.37 -13.93 -0.56
CA GLU A 104 -3.19 -14.79 0.28
C GLU A 104 -4.21 -13.97 1.09
N LEU A 105 -3.78 -12.91 1.74
CA LEU A 105 -4.67 -12.00 2.47
C LEU A 105 -5.75 -11.39 1.57
N LEU A 106 -5.38 -11.00 0.35
CA LEU A 106 -6.33 -10.46 -0.61
C LEU A 106 -7.35 -11.52 -1.03
N ASP A 107 -6.91 -12.75 -1.33
CA ASP A 107 -7.77 -13.85 -1.73
C ASP A 107 -8.74 -14.22 -0.60
N LEU A 108 -8.25 -14.36 0.64
CA LEU A 108 -9.07 -14.63 1.83
C LEU A 108 -10.09 -13.52 2.08
N GLY A 109 -9.66 -12.27 2.01
CA GLY A 109 -10.56 -11.13 2.20
C GLY A 109 -11.64 -11.04 1.13
N MET A 110 -11.32 -11.27 -0.15
CA MET A 110 -12.29 -11.31 -1.24
C MET A 110 -13.26 -12.49 -1.14
N ALA A 111 -12.82 -13.61 -0.54
CA ALA A 111 -13.66 -14.76 -0.24
C ALA A 111 -14.50 -14.61 1.04
N GLY A 112 -14.32 -13.52 1.80
CA GLY A 112 -15.01 -13.30 3.08
C GLY A 112 -14.46 -14.12 4.25
N GLN A 113 -13.29 -14.76 4.07
CA GLN A 113 -12.63 -15.62 5.05
C GLN A 113 -11.71 -14.80 5.98
N PHE A 114 -12.30 -13.84 6.68
CA PHE A 114 -11.54 -12.87 7.48
C PHE A 114 -10.84 -13.51 8.69
N ASN A 115 -11.49 -14.47 9.34
CA ASN A 115 -10.93 -15.12 10.52
C ASN A 115 -9.67 -15.92 10.16
N GLU A 116 -9.67 -16.56 9.01
CA GLU A 116 -8.55 -17.36 8.49
C GLU A 116 -7.33 -16.48 8.19
N GLY A 117 -7.57 -15.24 7.76
CA GLY A 117 -6.51 -14.28 7.44
C GLY A 117 -5.95 -13.50 8.63
N GLN A 118 -6.57 -13.55 9.81
CA GLN A 118 -6.19 -12.66 10.93
C GLN A 118 -4.74 -12.85 11.38
N ALA A 119 -4.30 -14.09 11.56
CA ALA A 119 -2.94 -14.38 12.02
C ALA A 119 -1.89 -13.91 11.01
N LEU A 120 -2.11 -14.15 9.73
CA LEU A 120 -1.23 -13.69 8.66
C LEU A 120 -1.22 -12.16 8.54
N GLN A 121 -2.39 -11.52 8.65
CA GLN A 121 -2.47 -10.05 8.64
C GLN A 121 -1.70 -9.43 9.80
N GLU A 122 -1.74 -10.08 10.99
CA GLU A 122 -0.99 -9.62 12.15
C GLU A 122 0.53 -9.73 11.93
N GLN A 123 1.02 -10.81 11.35
CA GLN A 123 2.44 -10.96 11.03
C GLN A 123 2.90 -9.88 10.03
N VAL A 124 2.12 -9.64 8.98
CA VAL A 124 2.39 -8.56 8.01
C VAL A 124 2.41 -7.20 8.70
N ARG A 125 1.43 -6.93 9.59
CA ARG A 125 1.31 -5.67 10.33
C ARG A 125 2.51 -5.40 11.22
N LEU A 126 2.97 -6.39 11.98
CA LEU A 126 4.11 -6.25 12.89
C LEU A 126 5.41 -5.87 12.14
N ILE A 127 5.65 -6.50 10.99
CA ILE A 127 6.81 -6.17 10.15
C ILE A 127 6.65 -4.75 9.55
N ASP A 128 5.47 -4.45 9.02
CA ASP A 128 5.17 -3.17 8.36
C ASP A 128 5.30 -1.99 9.33
N GLU A 129 4.80 -2.11 10.55
CA GLU A 129 4.90 -1.07 11.59
C GLU A 129 6.34 -0.73 11.98
N ILE A 130 7.22 -1.72 12.03
CA ILE A 130 8.65 -1.50 12.34
C ILE A 130 9.35 -0.88 11.13
N MET A 131 9.01 -1.33 9.93
CA MET A 131 9.65 -0.93 8.69
C MET A 131 9.20 0.44 8.18
N LEU A 132 7.90 0.72 8.23
CA LEU A 132 7.26 1.85 7.56
C LEU A 132 7.82 3.23 7.95
N PRO A 133 8.15 3.52 9.23
CA PRO A 133 8.76 4.79 9.63
C PRO A 133 10.09 5.10 8.93
N TYR A 134 10.74 4.09 8.38
CA TYR A 134 12.03 4.22 7.69
C TYR A 134 11.89 4.16 6.16
N LEU A 135 10.67 3.99 5.62
CA LEU A 135 10.38 3.96 4.19
C LEU A 135 11.34 3.04 3.40
N ALA A 136 12.01 3.58 2.39
CA ALA A 136 12.94 2.81 1.56
C ALA A 136 14.08 2.17 2.37
N ALA A 137 14.53 2.77 3.47
CA ALA A 137 15.57 2.19 4.34
C ALA A 137 15.03 0.97 5.09
N GLY A 138 13.77 1.00 5.54
CA GLY A 138 13.11 -0.14 6.16
C GLY A 138 12.96 -1.33 5.20
N ILE A 139 12.46 -1.09 3.98
CA ILE A 139 12.37 -2.13 2.93
C ILE A 139 13.75 -2.75 2.66
N LYS A 140 14.78 -1.92 2.49
CA LYS A 140 16.14 -2.39 2.24
C LYS A 140 16.72 -3.15 3.41
N ALA A 141 16.37 -2.81 4.65
CA ALA A 141 16.75 -3.57 5.83
C ALA A 141 16.13 -4.98 5.81
N CYS A 142 14.83 -5.10 5.51
CA CYS A 142 14.17 -6.40 5.33
C CYS A 142 14.87 -7.24 4.25
N LEU A 143 15.07 -6.67 3.06
CA LEU A 143 15.71 -7.37 1.95
C LEU A 143 17.16 -7.79 2.29
N LYS A 144 17.90 -6.98 3.04
CA LYS A 144 19.23 -7.34 3.52
C LYS A 144 19.20 -8.52 4.50
N LEU A 145 18.25 -8.56 5.43
CA LEU A 145 18.03 -9.69 6.33
C LEU A 145 17.67 -10.96 5.56
N MET A 146 16.96 -10.85 4.46
CA MET A 146 16.65 -11.97 3.53
C MET A 146 17.83 -12.40 2.65
N GLY A 147 19.02 -11.78 2.80
CA GLY A 147 20.21 -12.16 2.06
C GLY A 147 20.46 -11.38 0.76
N PHE A 148 19.63 -10.41 0.39
CA PHE A 148 19.89 -9.56 -0.77
C PHE A 148 21.04 -8.60 -0.52
N GLN A 149 21.95 -8.47 -1.50
CA GLN A 149 23.13 -7.63 -1.37
C GLN A 149 22.87 -6.17 -1.80
N GLY A 150 23.74 -5.26 -1.36
CA GLY A 150 23.72 -3.87 -1.80
C GLY A 150 22.53 -3.03 -1.32
N MET A 151 21.77 -3.51 -0.34
CA MET A 151 20.54 -2.88 0.14
C MET A 151 20.80 -1.71 1.10
N ASN A 152 21.60 -0.73 0.67
CA ASN A 152 21.80 0.51 1.43
C ASN A 152 20.93 1.64 0.84
N PRO A 153 20.29 2.47 1.67
CA PRO A 153 19.57 3.64 1.18
C PRO A 153 20.55 4.69 0.63
N ARG A 154 20.12 5.43 -0.39
CA ARG A 154 20.85 6.62 -0.84
C ARG A 154 20.66 7.77 0.14
N GLN A 155 21.71 8.58 0.33
CA GLN A 155 21.59 9.81 1.10
C GLN A 155 20.57 10.76 0.44
N PRO A 156 19.79 11.53 1.22
CA PRO A 156 19.89 11.74 2.67
C PRO A 156 19.09 10.73 3.53
N ALA A 157 18.57 9.63 2.96
CA ALA A 157 17.82 8.64 3.74
C ALA A 157 18.69 8.01 4.83
N ARG A 158 18.15 7.99 6.05
CA ARG A 158 18.83 7.41 7.21
C ARG A 158 18.71 5.90 7.20
N THR A 159 19.73 5.20 7.65
CA THR A 159 19.66 3.76 7.95
C THR A 159 18.78 3.51 9.17
N MET A 160 18.23 2.31 9.25
CA MET A 160 17.47 1.89 10.42
C MET A 160 18.38 1.78 11.65
N PRO A 161 17.98 2.28 12.84
CA PRO A 161 18.75 2.12 14.08
C PRO A 161 18.94 0.65 14.44
N PRO A 162 20.06 0.30 15.13
CA PRO A 162 20.39 -1.09 15.45
C PRO A 162 19.33 -1.83 16.30
N ASP A 163 18.72 -1.13 17.24
CA ASP A 163 17.64 -1.67 18.07
C ASP A 163 16.38 -2.00 17.24
N LYS A 164 16.02 -1.14 16.31
CA LYS A 164 14.91 -1.38 15.38
C LYS A 164 15.21 -2.48 14.37
N LEU A 165 16.45 -2.54 13.90
CA LEU A 165 16.90 -3.63 13.03
C LEU A 165 16.79 -4.99 13.76
N LYS A 166 17.18 -5.07 15.03
CA LYS A 166 17.02 -6.26 15.84
C LYS A 166 15.56 -6.67 16.05
N GLN A 167 14.67 -5.69 16.32
CA GLN A 167 13.24 -5.94 16.40
C GLN A 167 12.68 -6.49 15.10
N LEU A 168 13.05 -5.87 13.97
CA LEU A 168 12.66 -6.31 12.63
C LEU A 168 13.12 -7.75 12.35
N GLU A 169 14.38 -8.07 12.65
CA GLU A 169 14.92 -9.43 12.51
C GLU A 169 14.11 -10.46 13.30
N THR A 170 13.74 -10.13 14.55
CA THR A 170 12.94 -11.02 15.39
C THR A 170 11.60 -11.34 14.75
N VAL A 171 10.82 -10.33 14.37
CA VAL A 171 9.48 -10.55 13.79
C VAL A 171 9.53 -11.21 12.42
N MET A 172 10.55 -10.94 11.60
CA MET A 172 10.76 -11.63 10.33
C MET A 172 11.10 -13.10 10.49
N ARG A 173 11.88 -13.45 11.53
CA ARG A 173 12.20 -14.84 11.89
C ARG A 173 10.97 -15.58 12.39
N GLU A 174 10.16 -14.97 13.26
CA GLU A 174 8.89 -15.51 13.73
C GLU A 174 7.89 -15.73 12.60
N ALA A 175 7.93 -14.90 11.57
CA ALA A 175 7.12 -15.05 10.35
C ALA A 175 7.70 -16.07 9.34
N GLY A 176 8.89 -16.64 9.61
CA GLY A 176 9.54 -17.61 8.72
C GLY A 176 10.11 -17.04 7.44
N LEU A 177 10.42 -15.74 7.41
CA LEU A 177 11.00 -15.05 6.24
C LEU A 177 12.54 -15.15 6.19
N ILE A 178 13.17 -15.44 7.33
CA ILE A 178 14.63 -15.59 7.48
C ILE A 178 14.96 -16.66 8.49
#